data_1f973de898bd50d4b48ab8b4d4b680b3
#
_entry.id   1f973de898bd50d4b48ab8b4d4b680b3
#
_cell.length_a   1.000
_cell.length_b   1.000
_cell.length_c   1.000
_cell.angle_alpha   90.00
_cell.angle_beta   90.00
_cell.angle_gamma   90.00
#
_symmetry.space_group_name_H-M   'P 1'
#
loop_
_entity.id
_entity.type
_entity.pdbx_description
1 polymer ?
#
loop_
_entity_poly.entity_id
_entity_poly.type
_entity_poly.pdbx_seq_one_letter_code
_entity_poly.pdbx_strand_id
1 'polypeptide(L)'
;LMSLAHEQERLGLEGARRLLDGVTRRRLHKVASFIYPGERKQGLLHYLYDLYQHPEKRRQKEVELCRHFGAQVGREATGDEILIDIPRFDKTPEVDLKVFYREDVPSDKPQPLSFDDPEVSRLRESLVDNFEDQAKIFRIFCVGDADMLERVGADVKRHLA
;
A
#
# COMPACT_ATOMS: atom_id res chain seq x y z
N LEU A 1 12.09 -35.33 -12.81
CA LEU A 1 10.93 -34.44 -12.67
C LEU A 1 11.04 -33.77 -11.30
N MET A 2 11.65 -32.59 -11.26
CA MET A 2 11.59 -31.74 -10.05
C MET A 2 10.13 -31.41 -9.75
N SER A 3 9.72 -31.57 -8.51
CA SER A 3 8.36 -31.23 -8.08
C SER A 3 8.14 -29.72 -8.26
N LEU A 4 6.93 -29.31 -8.68
CA LEU A 4 6.51 -27.90 -8.78
C LEU A 4 6.79 -27.13 -7.50
N ALA A 5 6.71 -27.78 -6.33
CA ALA A 5 7.05 -27.20 -5.05
C ALA A 5 8.54 -26.79 -4.96
N HIS A 6 9.46 -27.60 -5.47
CA HIS A 6 10.89 -27.31 -5.49
C HIS A 6 11.22 -26.12 -6.42
N GLU A 7 10.46 -25.98 -7.50
CA GLU A 7 10.62 -24.89 -8.45
C GLU A 7 10.09 -23.57 -7.88
N GLN A 8 8.97 -23.61 -7.17
CA GLN A 8 8.43 -22.46 -6.44
C GLN A 8 9.35 -21.99 -5.30
N GLU A 9 9.93 -22.95 -4.56
CA GLU A 9 10.89 -22.64 -3.51
C GLU A 9 12.18 -22.02 -4.08
N ARG A 10 12.68 -22.53 -5.21
CA ARG A 10 13.82 -21.97 -5.93
C ARG A 10 13.56 -20.56 -6.45
N LEU A 11 12.38 -20.32 -7.03
CA LEU A 11 11.97 -18.99 -7.52
C LEU A 11 11.82 -17.98 -6.37
N GLY A 12 11.32 -18.42 -5.21
CA GLY A 12 11.24 -17.60 -4.01
C GLY A 12 12.62 -17.21 -3.48
N LEU A 13 13.57 -18.14 -3.45
CA LEU A 13 14.94 -17.88 -3.04
C LEU A 13 15.69 -16.96 -4.03
N GLU A 14 15.47 -17.10 -5.33
CA GLU A 14 16.02 -16.18 -6.33
C GLU A 14 15.47 -14.76 -6.18
N GLY A 15 14.17 -14.60 -5.93
CA GLY A 15 13.55 -13.31 -5.65
C GLY A 15 14.15 -12.65 -4.42
N ALA A 16 14.29 -13.38 -3.31
CA ALA A 16 14.92 -12.89 -2.09
C ALA A 16 16.38 -12.50 -2.32
N ARG A 17 17.15 -13.29 -3.08
CA ARG A 17 18.53 -12.98 -3.42
C ARG A 17 18.65 -11.70 -4.24
N ARG A 18 17.76 -11.49 -5.23
CA ARG A 18 17.75 -10.24 -6.01
C ARG A 18 17.41 -9.03 -5.16
N LEU A 19 16.47 -9.15 -4.22
CA LEU A 19 16.15 -8.08 -3.29
C LEU A 19 17.35 -7.72 -2.40
N LEU A 20 18.05 -8.71 -1.86
CA LEU A 20 19.25 -8.50 -1.06
C LEU A 20 20.39 -7.87 -1.87
N ASP A 21 20.61 -8.31 -3.10
CA ASP A 21 21.58 -7.70 -4.01
C ASP A 21 21.18 -6.26 -4.35
N GLY A 22 19.89 -6.01 -4.53
CA GLY A 22 19.33 -4.67 -4.72
C GLY A 22 19.64 -3.74 -3.54
N VAL A 23 19.46 -4.21 -2.31
CA VAL A 23 19.79 -3.46 -1.10
C VAL A 23 21.29 -3.17 -1.04
N THR A 24 22.12 -4.18 -1.28
CA THR A 24 23.59 -4.06 -1.25
C THR A 24 24.10 -3.07 -2.30
N ARG A 25 23.48 -3.06 -3.48
CA ARG A 25 23.83 -2.14 -4.58
C ARG A 25 23.06 -0.83 -4.55
N ARG A 26 22.29 -0.57 -3.51
CA ARG A 26 21.43 0.61 -3.36
C ARG A 26 20.39 0.78 -4.49
N ARG A 27 19.99 -0.31 -5.13
CA ARG A 27 18.87 -0.38 -6.08
C ARG A 27 17.57 -0.62 -5.33
N LEU A 28 17.10 0.39 -4.62
CA LEU A 28 15.89 0.30 -3.82
C LEU A 28 14.67 0.67 -4.65
N HIS A 29 13.55 0.05 -4.30
CA HIS A 29 12.26 0.46 -4.82
C HIS A 29 11.96 1.91 -4.43
N LYS A 30 11.60 2.72 -5.40
CA LYS A 30 11.15 4.10 -5.22
C LYS A 30 9.66 4.17 -5.48
N VAL A 31 8.98 5.08 -4.81
CA VAL A 31 7.56 5.33 -5.09
C VAL A 31 7.44 5.96 -6.47
N ALA A 32 6.78 5.25 -7.37
CA ALA A 32 6.47 5.73 -8.71
C ALA A 32 5.14 6.46 -8.76
N SER A 33 4.13 5.98 -8.01
CA SER A 33 2.80 6.60 -8.02
C SER A 33 2.10 6.40 -6.68
N PHE A 34 1.23 7.37 -6.37
CA PHE A 34 0.27 7.29 -5.27
C PHE A 34 -1.15 7.24 -5.83
N ILE A 35 -2.02 6.46 -5.18
CA ILE A 35 -3.45 6.46 -5.46
C ILE A 35 -4.14 6.87 -4.16
N TYR A 36 -4.70 8.07 -4.18
CA TYR A 36 -5.40 8.64 -3.03
C TYR A 36 -6.85 8.14 -2.96
N PRO A 37 -7.44 8.09 -1.76
CA PRO A 37 -8.84 7.70 -1.60
C PRO A 37 -9.82 8.50 -2.47
N GLY A 38 -9.66 9.82 -2.54
CA GLY A 38 -10.52 10.71 -3.32
C GLY A 38 -10.39 10.56 -4.85
N GLU A 39 -9.32 9.97 -5.35
CA GLU A 39 -9.13 9.68 -6.78
C GLU A 39 -9.77 8.35 -7.21
N ARG A 40 -10.35 7.61 -6.25
CA ARG A 40 -10.84 6.25 -6.47
C ARG A 40 -12.15 6.28 -7.23
N LYS A 41 -12.12 5.88 -8.48
CA LYS A 41 -13.32 5.41 -9.14
C LYS A 41 -13.79 4.14 -8.42
N GLN A 42 -15.09 3.97 -8.26
CA GLN A 42 -15.68 2.85 -7.51
C GLN A 42 -15.15 1.47 -7.96
N GLY A 43 -14.91 1.29 -9.27
CA GLY A 43 -14.34 0.07 -9.83
C GLY A 43 -12.89 -0.18 -9.42
N LEU A 44 -12.05 0.86 -9.34
CA LEU A 44 -10.65 0.74 -8.94
C LEU A 44 -10.53 0.31 -7.47
N LEU A 45 -11.35 0.87 -6.59
CA LEU A 45 -11.34 0.48 -5.17
C LEU A 45 -11.70 -1.00 -4.98
N HIS A 46 -12.72 -1.47 -5.69
CA HIS A 46 -13.13 -2.87 -5.65
C HIS A 46 -12.01 -3.79 -6.15
N TYR A 47 -11.36 -3.41 -7.24
CA TYR A 47 -10.22 -4.15 -7.78
C TYR A 47 -9.03 -4.19 -6.82
N LEU A 48 -8.67 -3.06 -6.20
CA LEU A 48 -7.59 -3.01 -5.22
C LEU A 48 -7.92 -3.84 -3.97
N TYR A 49 -9.18 -3.88 -3.56
CA TYR A 49 -9.63 -4.76 -2.48
C TYR A 49 -9.51 -6.25 -2.86
N ASP A 50 -9.86 -6.62 -4.09
CA ASP A 50 -9.65 -7.99 -4.59
C ASP A 50 -8.16 -8.37 -4.59
N LEU A 51 -7.27 -7.47 -5.00
CA LEU A 51 -5.83 -7.68 -4.93
C LEU A 51 -5.31 -7.78 -3.48
N TYR A 52 -5.96 -7.11 -2.53
CA TYR A 52 -5.62 -7.22 -1.11
C TYR A 52 -5.99 -8.61 -0.56
N GLN A 53 -7.17 -9.11 -0.91
CA GLN A 53 -7.66 -10.42 -0.46
C GLN A 53 -6.93 -11.59 -1.13
N HIS A 54 -6.35 -11.38 -2.32
CA HIS A 54 -5.73 -12.41 -3.12
C HIS A 54 -4.28 -12.05 -3.49
N PRO A 55 -3.30 -12.35 -2.60
CA PRO A 55 -1.90 -12.02 -2.83
C PRO A 55 -1.33 -12.60 -4.13
N GLU A 56 -1.82 -13.75 -4.58
CA GLU A 56 -1.44 -14.38 -5.85
C GLU A 56 -1.87 -13.56 -7.06
N LYS A 57 -3.09 -13.00 -7.06
CA LYS A 57 -3.55 -12.09 -8.11
C LYS A 57 -2.74 -10.80 -8.13
N ARG A 58 -2.43 -10.26 -6.95
CA ARG A 58 -1.55 -9.09 -6.83
C ARG A 58 -0.20 -9.38 -7.46
N ARG A 59 0.39 -10.53 -7.16
CA ARG A 59 1.67 -10.93 -7.73
C ARG A 59 1.61 -11.11 -9.25
N GLN A 60 0.54 -11.70 -9.78
CA GLN A 60 0.32 -11.79 -11.22
C GLN A 60 0.24 -10.42 -11.89
N LYS A 61 -0.48 -9.48 -11.26
CA LYS A 61 -0.59 -8.10 -11.76
C LYS A 61 0.75 -7.36 -11.73
N GLU A 62 1.54 -7.52 -10.68
CA GLU A 62 2.91 -6.97 -10.59
C GLU A 62 3.79 -7.48 -11.73
N VAL A 63 3.76 -8.77 -12.02
CA VAL A 63 4.50 -9.38 -13.15
C VAL A 63 4.01 -8.85 -14.51
N GLU A 64 2.69 -8.70 -14.69
CA GLU A 64 2.11 -8.12 -15.89
C GLU A 64 2.59 -6.68 -16.11
N LEU A 65 2.54 -5.86 -15.05
CA LEU A 65 3.02 -4.47 -15.10
C LEU A 65 4.52 -4.40 -15.41
N CYS A 66 5.34 -5.28 -14.82
CA CYS A 66 6.77 -5.36 -15.12
C CYS A 66 7.02 -5.64 -16.60
N ARG A 67 6.30 -6.61 -17.19
CA ARG A 67 6.43 -6.93 -18.62
C ARG A 67 6.00 -5.75 -19.51
N HIS A 68 4.85 -5.14 -19.18
CA HIS A 68 4.31 -4.04 -19.94
C HIS A 68 5.26 -2.84 -19.96
N PHE A 69 5.69 -2.36 -18.81
CA PHE A 69 6.56 -1.20 -18.70
C PHE A 69 8.00 -1.50 -19.12
N GLY A 70 8.50 -2.72 -18.89
CA GLY A 70 9.78 -3.16 -19.40
C GLY A 70 9.84 -3.10 -20.92
N ALA A 71 8.81 -3.60 -21.61
CA ALA A 71 8.72 -3.51 -23.06
C ALA A 71 8.70 -2.06 -23.57
N GLN A 72 8.05 -1.13 -22.87
CA GLN A 72 8.02 0.28 -23.23
C GLN A 72 9.39 0.97 -23.12
N VAL A 73 10.25 0.54 -22.23
CA VAL A 73 11.63 1.03 -22.09
C VAL A 73 12.66 0.19 -22.85
N GLY A 74 12.19 -0.76 -23.67
CA GLY A 74 13.04 -1.56 -24.57
C GLY A 74 13.88 -2.62 -23.84
N ARG A 75 13.48 -3.07 -22.63
CA ARG A 75 14.18 -4.11 -21.89
C ARG A 75 13.23 -5.14 -21.30
N GLU A 76 13.75 -6.30 -21.02
CA GLU A 76 13.05 -7.30 -20.24
C GLU A 76 13.15 -6.92 -18.75
N ALA A 77 12.01 -6.67 -18.11
CA ALA A 77 11.93 -6.40 -16.68
C ALA A 77 11.64 -7.69 -15.91
N THR A 78 12.30 -7.85 -14.78
CA THR A 78 12.01 -8.97 -13.86
C THR A 78 10.71 -8.71 -13.11
N GLY A 79 9.97 -9.77 -12.79
CA GLY A 79 8.63 -9.66 -12.20
C GLY A 79 8.57 -8.99 -10.82
N ASP A 80 9.71 -8.72 -10.19
CA ASP A 80 9.86 -8.09 -8.87
C ASP A 80 10.27 -6.61 -8.93
N GLU A 81 10.31 -6.01 -10.11
CA GLU A 81 10.68 -4.60 -10.28
C GLU A 81 9.54 -3.63 -9.97
N ILE A 82 8.29 -4.06 -10.02
CA ILE A 82 7.12 -3.27 -9.63
C ILE A 82 6.39 -3.99 -8.50
N LEU A 83 6.10 -3.26 -7.44
CA LEU A 83 5.36 -3.76 -6.29
C LEU A 83 4.14 -2.86 -6.03
N ILE A 84 3.02 -3.49 -5.70
CA ILE A 84 1.77 -2.82 -5.32
C ILE A 84 1.63 -2.91 -3.81
N ASP A 85 1.79 -1.78 -3.13
CA ASP A 85 1.56 -1.67 -1.69
C ASP A 85 0.10 -1.27 -1.44
N ILE A 86 -0.61 -2.18 -0.81
CA ILE A 86 -2.03 -2.00 -0.47
C ILE A 86 -2.14 -1.90 1.05
N PRO A 87 -2.60 -0.76 1.58
CA PRO A 87 -2.77 -0.61 3.02
C PRO A 87 -3.82 -1.59 3.55
N ARG A 88 -3.71 -1.97 4.79
CA ARG A 88 -4.67 -2.86 5.44
C ARG A 88 -6.03 -2.17 5.56
N PHE A 89 -7.07 -2.83 5.03
CA PHE A 89 -8.44 -2.33 5.09
C PHE A 89 -9.11 -2.55 6.45
N ASP A 90 -8.65 -3.57 7.18
CA ASP A 90 -9.21 -4.05 8.44
C ASP A 90 -8.69 -3.32 9.68
N LYS A 91 -7.70 -2.45 9.53
CA LYS A 91 -7.20 -1.62 10.63
C LYS A 91 -7.92 -0.27 10.67
N THR A 92 -8.77 -0.11 11.65
CA THR A 92 -9.11 1.21 12.19
C THR A 92 -7.94 1.70 13.03
N PRO A 93 -7.61 3.00 12.99
CA PRO A 93 -6.59 3.55 13.88
C PRO A 93 -7.05 3.34 15.33
N GLU A 94 -6.29 2.54 16.09
CA GLU A 94 -6.44 2.49 17.53
C GLU A 94 -5.86 3.81 18.08
N VAL A 95 -6.73 4.77 18.31
CA VAL A 95 -6.33 6.05 18.90
C VAL A 95 -6.62 5.95 20.39
N ASP A 96 -5.62 5.55 21.17
CA ASP A 96 -5.68 5.64 22.64
C ASP A 96 -5.46 7.09 23.09
N LEU A 97 -6.38 7.97 22.70
CA LEU A 97 -6.40 9.37 23.11
C LEU A 97 -7.32 9.52 24.32
N LYS A 98 -6.76 10.06 25.38
CA LYS A 98 -7.53 10.52 26.55
C LYS A 98 -7.82 12.01 26.39
N VAL A 99 -9.10 12.35 26.33
CA VAL A 99 -9.55 13.72 26.14
C VAL A 99 -9.96 14.32 27.50
N PHE A 100 -9.43 15.50 27.82
CA PHE A 100 -9.81 16.25 28.99
C PHE A 100 -10.63 17.46 28.55
N TYR A 101 -11.88 17.53 28.98
CA TYR A 101 -12.67 18.76 28.86
C TYR A 101 -12.33 19.72 29.96
N ARG A 102 -11.94 20.96 29.59
CA ARG A 102 -11.45 21.96 30.54
C ARG A 102 -12.56 22.69 31.27
N GLU A 103 -13.80 22.65 30.77
CA GLU A 103 -14.89 23.51 31.23
C GLU A 103 -15.88 22.87 32.19
N ASP A 104 -15.93 21.54 32.27
CA ASP A 104 -16.98 20.81 33.00
C ASP A 104 -16.51 19.96 34.17
N VAL A 105 -15.34 20.23 34.74
CA VAL A 105 -14.81 19.44 35.83
C VAL A 105 -14.84 20.16 37.16
N PRO A 106 -15.93 20.02 37.94
CA PRO A 106 -15.97 20.56 39.30
C PRO A 106 -15.26 19.68 40.33
N SER A 107 -14.40 18.78 39.94
CA SER A 107 -13.75 17.86 40.87
C SER A 107 -12.24 18.03 40.87
N ASP A 108 -11.63 17.84 42.03
CA ASP A 108 -10.18 17.92 42.26
C ASP A 108 -9.34 16.93 41.42
N LYS A 109 -9.99 16.07 40.62
CA LYS A 109 -9.35 15.12 39.70
C LYS A 109 -10.18 14.97 38.44
N PRO A 110 -9.83 15.67 37.34
CA PRO A 110 -10.46 15.47 36.05
C PRO A 110 -10.26 14.01 35.62
N GLN A 111 -11.34 13.27 35.39
CA GLN A 111 -11.26 11.94 34.82
C GLN A 111 -11.13 12.07 33.30
N PRO A 112 -10.12 11.49 32.70
CA PRO A 112 -10.00 11.47 31.26
C PRO A 112 -11.13 10.63 30.63
N LEU A 113 -11.86 11.20 29.70
CA LEU A 113 -12.81 10.47 28.87
C LEU A 113 -12.07 9.66 27.82
N SER A 114 -12.52 8.45 27.57
CA SER A 114 -12.01 7.67 26.44
C SER A 114 -12.43 8.34 25.14
N PHE A 115 -11.57 8.29 24.12
CA PHE A 115 -11.93 8.75 22.79
C PHE A 115 -13.13 7.97 22.20
N ASP A 116 -13.41 6.80 22.73
CA ASP A 116 -14.58 5.98 22.40
C ASP A 116 -15.88 6.40 23.13
N ASP A 117 -15.80 7.41 23.99
CA ASP A 117 -16.98 7.92 24.70
C ASP A 117 -17.96 8.58 23.70
N PRO A 118 -19.28 8.30 23.81
CA PRO A 118 -20.29 8.88 22.92
C PRO A 118 -20.28 10.42 22.86
N GLU A 119 -19.88 11.10 23.94
CA GLU A 119 -19.76 12.56 23.96
C GLU A 119 -18.55 13.06 23.13
N VAL A 120 -17.54 12.20 22.94
CA VAL A 120 -16.35 12.46 22.12
C VAL A 120 -16.51 11.91 20.70
N SER A 121 -17.53 11.09 20.46
CA SER A 121 -17.72 10.32 19.23
C SER A 121 -17.79 11.15 17.95
N ARG A 122 -18.34 12.38 18.00
CA ARG A 122 -18.40 13.28 16.83
C ARG A 122 -17.02 13.70 16.34
N LEU A 123 -16.09 13.89 17.26
CA LEU A 123 -14.68 14.14 16.93
C LEU A 123 -14.02 12.89 16.37
N ARG A 124 -14.38 11.71 16.91
CA ARG A 124 -13.89 10.43 16.44
C ARG A 124 -14.29 10.16 15.00
N GLU A 125 -15.57 10.29 14.67
CA GLU A 125 -16.06 10.07 13.29
C GLU A 125 -15.29 10.95 12.29
N SER A 126 -15.18 12.25 12.56
CA SER A 126 -14.44 13.16 11.70
C SER A 126 -12.94 12.85 11.61
N LEU A 127 -12.30 12.42 12.70
CA LEU A 127 -10.89 12.05 12.70
C LEU A 127 -10.65 10.70 12.04
N VAL A 128 -11.53 9.72 12.23
CA VAL A 128 -11.45 8.40 11.59
C VAL A 128 -11.63 8.54 10.10
N ASP A 129 -12.64 9.27 9.63
CA ASP A 129 -12.90 9.50 8.22
C ASP A 129 -11.72 10.22 7.55
N ASN A 130 -11.21 11.29 8.17
CA ASN A 130 -10.05 12.00 7.66
C ASN A 130 -8.78 11.14 7.70
N PHE A 131 -8.62 10.31 8.74
CA PHE A 131 -7.47 9.42 8.84
C PHE A 131 -7.54 8.30 7.79
N GLU A 132 -8.71 7.71 7.58
CA GLU A 132 -8.91 6.70 6.54
C GLU A 132 -8.60 7.26 5.16
N ASP A 133 -9.01 8.47 4.89
CA ASP A 133 -8.75 9.15 3.63
C ASP A 133 -7.27 9.54 3.45
N GLN A 134 -6.55 9.81 4.51
CA GLN A 134 -5.15 10.22 4.43
C GLN A 134 -4.17 9.06 4.63
N ALA A 135 -4.51 8.05 5.43
CA ALA A 135 -3.60 6.96 5.77
C ALA A 135 -3.71 5.77 4.81
N LYS A 136 -4.87 5.54 4.19
CA LYS A 136 -5.07 4.44 3.24
C LYS A 136 -4.62 4.81 1.82
N ILE A 137 -3.39 5.31 1.70
CA ILE A 137 -2.79 5.63 0.41
C ILE A 137 -2.17 4.36 -0.18
N PHE A 138 -2.59 3.99 -1.39
CA PHE A 138 -1.95 2.93 -2.16
C PHE A 138 -0.69 3.48 -2.81
N ARG A 139 0.35 2.68 -2.84
CA ARG A 139 1.64 3.05 -3.41
C ARG A 139 2.06 2.04 -4.45
N ILE A 140 2.57 2.54 -5.55
CA ILE A 140 3.22 1.72 -6.55
C ILE A 140 4.71 2.00 -6.44
N PHE A 141 5.47 0.99 -6.14
CA PHE A 141 6.92 1.05 -6.07
C PHE A 141 7.53 0.48 -7.34
N CYS A 142 8.61 1.08 -7.79
CA CYS A 142 9.37 0.60 -8.94
C CYS A 142 10.87 0.62 -8.64
N VAL A 143 11.56 -0.45 -9.07
CA VAL A 143 13.02 -0.49 -9.16
C VAL A 143 13.38 -0.37 -10.63
N GLY A 144 14.11 0.66 -10.99
CA GLY A 144 14.52 0.83 -12.38
C GLY A 144 15.32 2.11 -12.57
N ASP A 145 15.61 2.38 -13.81
CA ASP A 145 16.13 3.65 -14.24
C ASP A 145 15.06 4.76 -14.18
N ALA A 146 15.47 5.98 -14.44
CA ALA A 146 14.58 7.14 -14.40
C ALA A 146 13.43 7.01 -15.42
N ASP A 147 13.69 6.45 -16.60
CA ASP A 147 12.71 6.31 -17.67
C ASP A 147 11.58 5.35 -17.28
N MET A 148 11.91 4.22 -16.66
CA MET A 148 10.91 3.28 -16.17
C MET A 148 10.09 3.87 -15.03
N LEU A 149 10.74 4.56 -14.09
CA LEU A 149 10.06 5.21 -12.97
C LEU A 149 9.06 6.27 -13.44
N GLU A 150 9.45 7.10 -14.42
CA GLU A 150 8.60 8.13 -15.01
C GLU A 150 7.39 7.53 -15.73
N ARG A 151 7.60 6.49 -16.55
CA ARG A 151 6.50 5.81 -17.28
C ARG A 151 5.52 5.13 -16.36
N VAL A 152 6.03 4.40 -15.37
CA VAL A 152 5.17 3.78 -14.33
C VAL A 152 4.38 4.85 -13.60
N GLY A 153 5.02 5.95 -13.22
CA GLY A 153 4.36 7.08 -12.55
C GLY A 153 3.23 7.71 -13.36
N ALA A 154 3.45 7.86 -14.68
CA ALA A 154 2.48 8.49 -15.57
C ALA A 154 1.27 7.60 -15.88
N ASP A 155 1.48 6.30 -16.13
CA ASP A 155 0.47 5.46 -16.78
C ASP A 155 -0.07 4.30 -15.92
N VAL A 156 0.57 3.94 -14.80
CA VAL A 156 0.18 2.76 -14.01
C VAL A 156 -1.28 2.79 -13.54
N LYS A 157 -1.82 3.97 -13.22
CA LYS A 157 -3.22 4.12 -12.79
C LYS A 157 -4.22 3.66 -13.86
N ARG A 158 -3.88 3.81 -15.14
CA ARG A 158 -4.73 3.36 -16.27
C ARG A 158 -4.72 1.85 -16.42
N HIS A 159 -3.65 1.19 -15.99
CA HIS A 159 -3.49 -0.26 -16.07
C HIS A 159 -4.06 -1.00 -14.85
N LEU A 160 -4.40 -0.26 -13.80
CA LEU A 160 -5.08 -0.79 -12.61
C LEU A 160 -6.60 -0.58 -12.66
N ALA A 161 -7.08 0.26 -13.55
CA ALA A 161 -8.51 0.52 -13.75
C ALA A 161 -9.07 -0.38 -14.85
#